data_ae45866fe8264ce933cdf252be5654f9
#
_entry.id   ae45866fe8264ce933cdf252be5654f9
#
_cell.length_a   1.000
_cell.length_b   1.000
_cell.length_c   1.000
_cell.angle_alpha   90.00
_cell.angle_beta   90.00
_cell.angle_gamma   90.00
#
_symmetry.space_group_name_H-M   'P 1'
#
loop_
_entity.id
_entity.type
_entity.pdbx_description
1 polymer ?
#
loop_
_entity_poly.entity_id
_entity_poly.type
_entity_poly.pdbx_seq_one_letter_code
_entity_poly.pdbx_strand_id
1 'polypeptide(L)'
;LWQGRCYEKYRIRNYDLNPLSFTIAITMGSDFADIFEVRGMTRAKKGEHGEILVGETLMDIPYTGLDKIFRRTRIEFSRRPDAVEPGRAEFSIQLGEYEEIEFEVVVSCLEREAAQGQTDSYIHAYRESARLFREARGRESTIRTSNEEFNNLVERAVSDLRMLLSEVDGGILYPDAGIPWFCTPFGRDGLITAWETLWFNPDISRGVLEYLASNQAREVAAEQDAEPGKILHEERMGEMTNTGELPFSKYYGSADATPLFVILAGDYLLRTGDTEFIEMLWPRIREALVWIDTYADPDGDGFVEYACMSAH
;
A
#
# COMPACT_ATOMS: atom_id res chain seq x y z
N LEU A 1 -9.56 5.76 5.35
CA LEU A 1 -9.03 5.57 3.99
C LEU A 1 -9.71 4.36 3.36
N TRP A 2 -10.04 4.44 2.07
CA TRP A 2 -10.68 3.37 1.34
C TRP A 2 -10.36 3.47 -0.16
N GLN A 3 -9.80 2.41 -0.75
CA GLN A 3 -9.43 2.34 -2.18
C GLN A 3 -8.65 3.57 -2.68
N GLY A 4 -7.60 3.95 -1.97
CA GLY A 4 -6.75 5.10 -2.32
C GLY A 4 -7.40 6.47 -2.12
N ARG A 5 -8.54 6.54 -1.44
CA ARG A 5 -9.26 7.79 -1.15
C ARG A 5 -9.34 8.06 0.33
N CYS A 6 -9.24 9.32 0.71
CA CYS A 6 -9.50 9.81 2.05
C CYS A 6 -10.91 10.37 2.11
N TYR A 7 -11.74 9.84 2.99
CA TYR A 7 -13.11 10.30 3.23
C TYR A 7 -13.15 11.02 4.57
N GLU A 8 -13.54 12.26 4.54
CA GLU A 8 -13.72 13.08 5.75
C GLU A 8 -15.18 13.47 5.88
N LYS A 9 -15.74 13.30 7.07
CA LYS A 9 -17.10 13.73 7.40
C LYS A 9 -17.03 14.81 8.47
N TYR A 10 -17.50 15.98 8.14
CA TYR A 10 -17.61 17.11 9.02
C TYR A 10 -19.03 17.12 9.62
N ARG A 11 -19.11 17.09 10.94
CA ARG A 11 -20.35 17.23 11.69
C ARG A 11 -20.22 18.42 12.63
N ILE A 12 -21.10 19.38 12.47
CA ILE A 12 -21.07 20.64 13.22
C ILE A 12 -22.42 20.84 13.86
N ARG A 13 -22.43 20.99 15.18
CA ARG A 13 -23.65 21.15 15.95
C ARG A 13 -23.58 22.39 16.81
N ASN A 14 -24.64 23.18 16.81
CA ASN A 14 -24.85 24.25 17.77
C ASN A 14 -25.37 23.65 19.08
N TYR A 15 -24.69 23.91 20.21
CA TYR A 15 -25.10 23.47 21.54
C TYR A 15 -25.71 24.63 22.38
N ASP A 16 -25.91 25.80 21.76
CA ASP A 16 -26.47 26.98 22.38
C ASP A 16 -27.94 27.18 21.97
N LEU A 17 -28.67 27.92 22.77
CA LEU A 17 -30.03 28.40 22.51
C LEU A 17 -30.06 29.51 21.44
N ASN A 18 -28.93 30.18 21.23
CA ASN A 18 -28.82 31.26 20.25
C ASN A 18 -28.38 30.74 18.88
N PRO A 19 -28.95 31.26 17.78
CA PRO A 19 -28.47 30.97 16.47
C PRO A 19 -27.00 31.35 16.30
N LEU A 20 -26.24 30.48 15.57
CA LEU A 20 -24.82 30.63 15.27
C LEU A 20 -24.61 30.83 13.79
N SER A 21 -23.75 31.79 13.40
CA SER A 21 -23.37 32.01 12.02
C SER A 21 -21.86 32.21 11.94
N PHE A 22 -21.19 31.47 11.04
CA PHE A 22 -19.74 31.51 10.82
C PHE A 22 -19.36 30.92 9.47
N THR A 23 -18.11 31.13 9.06
CA THR A 23 -17.56 30.56 7.84
C THR A 23 -16.49 29.55 8.18
N ILE A 24 -16.54 28.39 7.52
CA ILE A 24 -15.47 27.40 7.52
C ILE A 24 -14.71 27.54 6.21
N ALA A 25 -13.39 27.72 6.30
CA ALA A 25 -12.51 27.68 5.16
C ALA A 25 -11.65 26.43 5.21
N ILE A 26 -11.66 25.65 4.15
CA ILE A 26 -10.80 24.48 3.95
C ILE A 26 -9.75 24.86 2.92
N THR A 27 -8.48 24.81 3.35
CA THR A 27 -7.32 25.02 2.44
C THR A 27 -6.70 23.69 2.06
N MET A 28 -6.37 23.55 0.79
CA MET A 28 -5.92 22.30 0.18
C MET A 28 -4.74 22.56 -0.73
N GLY A 29 -3.80 21.61 -0.75
CA GLY A 29 -2.64 21.62 -1.64
C GLY A 29 -2.13 20.22 -1.86
N SER A 30 -1.29 20.06 -2.88
CA SER A 30 -0.53 18.83 -3.12
C SER A 30 0.85 19.24 -3.62
N ASP A 31 1.89 18.71 -2.99
CA ASP A 31 3.29 18.96 -3.36
C ASP A 31 3.85 17.91 -4.30
N PHE A 32 3.10 16.80 -4.50
CA PHE A 32 3.50 15.62 -5.27
C PHE A 32 4.91 15.14 -4.92
N ALA A 33 5.28 15.27 -3.64
CA ALA A 33 6.56 14.81 -3.15
C ALA A 33 6.63 13.28 -3.23
N ASP A 34 7.72 12.78 -3.81
CA ASP A 34 8.02 11.36 -3.76
C ASP A 34 8.33 10.95 -2.30
N ILE A 35 8.08 9.69 -1.94
CA ILE A 35 8.31 9.19 -0.59
C ILE A 35 9.76 9.43 -0.13
N PHE A 36 10.72 9.39 -1.06
CA PHE A 36 12.12 9.66 -0.76
C PHE A 36 12.40 11.14 -0.48
N GLU A 37 11.64 12.05 -1.11
CA GLU A 37 11.70 13.47 -0.77
C GLU A 37 11.11 13.74 0.62
N VAL A 38 9.98 13.09 0.95
CA VAL A 38 9.39 13.16 2.29
C VAL A 38 10.38 12.66 3.35
N ARG A 39 11.23 11.68 3.01
CA ARG A 39 12.31 11.17 3.86
C ARG A 39 13.56 12.04 3.90
N GLY A 40 13.59 13.15 3.18
CA GLY A 40 14.67 14.14 3.21
C GLY A 40 15.61 14.13 2.01
N MET A 41 15.36 13.30 0.99
CA MET A 41 16.10 13.41 -0.27
C MET A 41 15.75 14.71 -0.99
N THR A 42 16.73 15.32 -1.64
CA THR A 42 16.53 16.53 -2.44
C THR A 42 16.68 16.20 -3.92
N ARG A 43 15.73 16.69 -4.72
CA ARG A 43 15.77 16.54 -6.19
C ARG A 43 16.22 17.82 -6.86
N ALA A 44 17.06 17.69 -7.88
CA ALA A 44 17.49 18.83 -8.69
C ALA A 44 16.38 19.42 -9.56
N LYS A 45 15.43 18.55 -9.96
CA LYS A 45 14.27 18.91 -10.80
C LYS A 45 13.05 18.11 -10.37
N LYS A 46 11.88 18.71 -10.56
CA LYS A 46 10.58 18.09 -10.41
C LYS A 46 9.79 18.25 -11.72
N GLY A 47 8.69 17.51 -11.84
CA GLY A 47 7.72 17.73 -12.89
C GLY A 47 7.02 19.10 -12.79
N GLU A 48 5.97 19.29 -13.55
CA GLU A 48 5.28 20.56 -13.68
C GLU A 48 3.88 20.47 -13.03
N HIS A 49 3.57 21.42 -12.17
CA HIS A 49 2.22 21.65 -11.69
C HIS A 49 1.40 22.32 -12.79
N GLY A 50 0.24 21.76 -13.08
CA GLY A 50 -0.73 22.42 -13.95
C GLY A 50 -1.59 23.45 -13.21
N GLU A 51 -2.46 24.12 -13.92
CA GLU A 51 -3.44 25.05 -13.36
C GLU A 51 -4.48 24.27 -12.54
N ILE A 52 -4.78 24.76 -11.34
CA ILE A 52 -5.82 24.16 -10.48
C ILE A 52 -7.18 24.38 -11.14
N LEU A 53 -7.88 23.30 -11.41
CA LEU A 53 -9.21 23.34 -12.02
C LEU A 53 -10.27 23.35 -10.91
N VAL A 54 -11.13 24.36 -10.95
CA VAL A 54 -12.18 24.56 -9.96
C VAL A 54 -13.54 24.34 -10.61
N GLY A 55 -14.32 23.40 -10.06
CA GLY A 55 -15.72 23.16 -10.41
C GLY A 55 -16.67 23.58 -9.28
N GLU A 56 -17.96 23.30 -9.43
CA GLU A 56 -18.97 23.67 -8.41
C GLU A 56 -18.80 22.93 -7.08
N THR A 57 -18.42 21.64 -7.14
CA THR A 57 -18.27 20.75 -5.98
C THR A 57 -16.99 19.93 -6.06
N LEU A 58 -16.05 20.33 -6.91
CA LEU A 58 -14.78 19.62 -7.04
C LEU A 58 -13.63 20.60 -7.32
N MET A 59 -12.43 20.16 -6.96
CA MET A 59 -11.17 20.82 -7.30
C MET A 59 -10.17 19.74 -7.73
N ASP A 60 -9.51 19.95 -8.86
CA ASP A 60 -8.41 19.12 -9.34
C ASP A 60 -7.09 19.89 -9.29
N ILE A 61 -6.09 19.32 -8.63
CA ILE A 61 -4.72 19.82 -8.58
C ILE A 61 -3.87 18.89 -9.45
N PRO A 62 -3.54 19.28 -10.69
CA PRO A 62 -2.83 18.43 -11.64
C PRO A 62 -1.31 18.58 -11.52
N TYR A 63 -0.61 17.51 -11.90
CA TYR A 63 0.84 17.43 -11.95
C TYR A 63 1.28 16.47 -13.06
N THR A 64 2.27 16.85 -13.84
CA THR A 64 2.93 15.95 -14.80
C THR A 64 4.37 15.71 -14.36
N GLY A 65 4.67 14.49 -13.97
CA GLY A 65 5.99 14.09 -13.52
C GLY A 65 7.06 14.14 -14.62
N LEU A 66 8.33 14.10 -14.25
CA LEU A 66 9.44 13.94 -15.19
C LEU A 66 9.36 12.61 -15.95
N ASP A 67 8.73 11.60 -15.35
CA ASP A 67 8.40 10.30 -15.94
C ASP A 67 7.27 10.37 -16.98
N LYS A 68 6.73 11.56 -17.26
CA LYS A 68 5.61 11.83 -18.17
C LYS A 68 4.28 11.23 -17.73
N ILE A 69 4.19 10.77 -16.48
CA ILE A 69 2.92 10.31 -15.92
C ILE A 69 2.15 11.51 -15.40
N PHE A 70 0.89 11.60 -15.85
CA PHE A 70 -0.05 12.58 -15.32
C PHE A 70 -0.63 12.10 -14.00
N ARG A 71 -0.53 12.93 -12.98
CA ARG A 71 -1.08 12.71 -11.64
C ARG A 71 -1.98 13.87 -11.27
N ARG A 72 -2.97 13.61 -10.45
CA ARG A 72 -3.80 14.67 -9.89
C ARG A 72 -4.29 14.32 -8.50
N THR A 73 -4.40 15.32 -7.65
CA THR A 73 -5.17 15.26 -6.42
C THR A 73 -6.54 15.85 -6.69
N ARG A 74 -7.59 15.03 -6.56
CA ARG A 74 -8.98 15.45 -6.70
C ARG A 74 -9.62 15.60 -5.33
N ILE A 75 -10.28 16.73 -5.10
CA ILE A 75 -11.04 17.02 -3.89
C ILE A 75 -12.50 17.21 -4.29
N GLU A 76 -13.41 16.47 -3.69
CA GLU A 76 -14.84 16.50 -3.95
C GLU A 76 -15.60 16.85 -2.68
N PHE A 77 -16.59 17.73 -2.80
CA PHE A 77 -17.41 18.22 -1.70
C PHE A 77 -18.85 17.72 -1.87
N SER A 78 -19.42 17.09 -0.85
CA SER A 78 -20.84 16.67 -0.87
C SER A 78 -21.81 17.87 -0.76
N ARG A 79 -21.31 18.98 -0.24
CA ARG A 79 -22.00 20.29 -0.18
C ARG A 79 -21.27 21.27 -1.09
N ARG A 80 -22.01 22.01 -1.91
CA ARG A 80 -21.43 23.10 -2.71
C ARG A 80 -20.87 24.19 -1.78
N PRO A 81 -19.58 24.55 -1.92
CA PRO A 81 -19.03 25.72 -1.23
C PRO A 81 -19.70 27.02 -1.68
N ASP A 82 -19.76 28.00 -0.81
CA ASP A 82 -20.28 29.34 -1.13
C ASP A 82 -19.26 30.16 -1.91
N ALA A 83 -17.97 29.94 -1.67
CA ALA A 83 -16.86 30.48 -2.46
C ALA A 83 -15.79 29.41 -2.68
N VAL A 84 -15.23 29.37 -3.89
CA VAL A 84 -14.15 28.47 -4.28
C VAL A 84 -13.09 29.25 -5.03
N GLU A 85 -11.85 29.14 -4.55
CA GLU A 85 -10.65 29.66 -5.20
C GLU A 85 -9.62 28.53 -5.34
N PRO A 86 -8.61 28.62 -6.20
CA PRO A 86 -7.55 27.63 -6.28
C PRO A 86 -6.91 27.38 -4.92
N GLY A 87 -7.05 26.15 -4.43
CA GLY A 87 -6.53 25.72 -3.12
C GLY A 87 -7.37 26.11 -1.90
N ARG A 88 -8.57 26.68 -2.07
CA ARG A 88 -9.43 27.11 -0.95
C ARG A 88 -10.91 27.00 -1.27
N ALA A 89 -11.68 26.42 -0.35
CA ALA A 89 -13.14 26.38 -0.41
C ALA A 89 -13.72 26.94 0.90
N GLU A 90 -14.79 27.75 0.80
CA GLU A 90 -15.47 28.38 1.95
C GLU A 90 -16.93 27.93 2.03
N PHE A 91 -17.37 27.68 3.24
CA PHE A 91 -18.73 27.26 3.57
C PHE A 91 -19.31 28.19 4.63
N SER A 92 -20.35 28.93 4.28
CA SER A 92 -21.13 29.73 5.22
C SER A 92 -22.11 28.83 5.96
N ILE A 93 -21.95 28.76 7.26
CA ILE A 93 -22.73 27.88 8.13
C ILE A 93 -23.66 28.79 8.98
N GLN A 94 -24.94 28.47 8.96
CA GLN A 94 -25.95 29.06 9.82
C GLN A 94 -26.65 27.91 10.53
N LEU A 95 -26.65 27.94 11.85
CA LEU A 95 -27.27 26.93 12.71
C LEU A 95 -28.24 27.60 13.66
N GLY A 96 -29.48 27.13 13.69
CA GLY A 96 -30.42 27.44 14.70
C GLY A 96 -30.09 26.83 16.06
N GLU A 97 -31.01 26.96 17.02
CA GLU A 97 -30.92 26.34 18.34
C GLU A 97 -30.79 24.81 18.19
N TYR A 98 -29.72 24.19 18.76
CA TYR A 98 -29.42 22.76 18.73
C TYR A 98 -29.36 22.12 17.33
N GLU A 99 -29.33 22.94 16.30
CA GLU A 99 -29.23 22.44 14.91
C GLU A 99 -27.87 21.84 14.60
N GLU A 100 -27.88 20.88 13.71
CA GLU A 100 -26.67 20.15 13.23
C GLU A 100 -26.65 20.16 11.72
N ILE A 101 -25.46 20.30 11.15
CA ILE A 101 -25.19 20.13 9.74
C ILE A 101 -24.07 19.12 9.52
N GLU A 102 -24.19 18.33 8.47
CA GLU A 102 -23.13 17.40 8.03
C GLU A 102 -22.79 17.66 6.57
N PHE A 103 -21.51 17.52 6.23
CA PHE A 103 -21.03 17.43 4.85
C PHE A 103 -19.76 16.59 4.79
N GLU A 104 -19.42 16.12 3.58
CA GLU A 104 -18.31 15.22 3.33
C GLU A 104 -17.31 15.89 2.38
N VAL A 105 -16.04 15.58 2.59
CA VAL A 105 -14.94 15.92 1.67
C VAL A 105 -14.21 14.64 1.33
N VAL A 106 -13.99 14.39 0.04
CA VAL A 106 -13.26 13.21 -0.43
C VAL A 106 -12.03 13.67 -1.18
N VAL A 107 -10.86 13.19 -0.75
CA VAL A 107 -9.58 13.44 -1.42
C VAL A 107 -9.14 12.15 -2.10
N SER A 108 -8.88 12.23 -3.40
CA SER A 108 -8.42 11.11 -4.23
C SER A 108 -7.08 11.44 -4.89
N CYS A 109 -6.09 10.55 -4.75
CA CYS A 109 -4.84 10.62 -5.49
C CYS A 109 -4.95 9.72 -6.71
N LEU A 110 -4.88 10.30 -7.90
CA LEU A 110 -5.14 9.60 -9.16
C LEU A 110 -3.93 9.69 -10.07
N GLU A 111 -3.55 8.55 -10.64
CA GLU A 111 -2.57 8.47 -11.73
C GLU A 111 -3.28 8.20 -13.05
N ARG A 112 -2.75 8.77 -14.13
CA ARG A 112 -3.29 8.69 -15.49
C ARG A 112 -4.72 9.23 -15.57
N GLU A 113 -5.34 9.12 -16.71
CA GLU A 113 -6.78 9.42 -16.87
C GLU A 113 -7.58 8.22 -16.30
N ALA A 114 -7.58 8.08 -14.98
CA ALA A 114 -8.49 7.13 -14.35
C ALA A 114 -9.92 7.49 -14.73
N ALA A 115 -10.69 6.48 -15.14
CA ALA A 115 -12.09 6.65 -15.49
C ALA A 115 -12.82 7.45 -14.41
N GLN A 116 -13.60 8.44 -14.84
CA GLN A 116 -14.45 9.27 -13.97
C GLN A 116 -15.58 8.41 -13.40
N GLY A 117 -15.27 7.57 -12.40
CA GLY A 117 -16.30 6.93 -11.59
C GLY A 117 -16.86 7.94 -10.59
N GLN A 118 -18.16 7.90 -10.37
CA GLN A 118 -18.79 8.69 -9.32
C GLN A 118 -18.16 8.29 -7.98
N THR A 119 -17.75 9.29 -7.19
CA THR A 119 -17.18 9.04 -5.87
C THR A 119 -18.26 8.55 -4.92
N ASP A 120 -17.99 7.46 -4.24
CA ASP A 120 -18.88 6.92 -3.22
C ASP A 120 -19.02 7.90 -2.03
N SER A 121 -20.17 7.85 -1.36
CA SER A 121 -20.32 8.60 -0.11
C SER A 121 -19.50 7.96 1.02
N TYR A 122 -19.15 8.74 2.03
CA TYR A 122 -18.49 8.26 3.25
C TYR A 122 -19.16 7.03 3.83
N ILE A 123 -20.50 7.06 3.94
CA ILE A 123 -21.24 5.93 4.53
C ILE A 123 -21.18 4.68 3.67
N HIS A 124 -21.16 4.82 2.34
CA HIS A 124 -21.03 3.68 1.44
C HIS A 124 -19.63 3.08 1.56
N ALA A 125 -18.57 3.89 1.46
CA ALA A 125 -17.18 3.45 1.64
C ALA A 125 -16.95 2.78 3.01
N TYR A 126 -17.52 3.35 4.08
CA TYR A 126 -17.45 2.77 5.42
C TYR A 126 -18.14 1.40 5.50
N ARG A 127 -19.36 1.27 4.93
CA ARG A 127 -20.11 0.00 4.95
C ARG A 127 -19.40 -1.09 4.15
N GLU A 128 -18.87 -0.74 2.98
CA GLU A 128 -18.12 -1.68 2.14
C GLU A 128 -16.81 -2.11 2.81
N SER A 129 -16.05 -1.19 3.35
CA SER A 129 -14.86 -1.51 4.14
C SER A 129 -15.20 -2.45 5.30
N ALA A 130 -16.26 -2.14 6.06
CA ALA A 130 -16.72 -2.98 7.17
C ALA A 130 -17.24 -4.36 6.71
N ARG A 131 -17.81 -4.46 5.50
CA ARG A 131 -18.27 -5.73 4.92
C ARG A 131 -17.06 -6.60 4.57
N LEU A 132 -16.09 -6.07 3.81
CA LEU A 132 -14.89 -6.80 3.42
C LEU A 132 -14.06 -7.23 4.64
N PHE A 133 -13.98 -6.38 5.65
CA PHE A 133 -13.34 -6.73 6.92
C PHE A 133 -14.00 -7.94 7.60
N ARG A 134 -15.33 -8.01 7.61
CA ARG A 134 -16.08 -9.15 8.17
C ARG A 134 -15.90 -10.44 7.34
N GLU A 135 -15.89 -10.32 6.01
CA GLU A 135 -15.67 -11.44 5.10
C GLU A 135 -14.25 -12.03 5.24
N ALA A 136 -13.24 -11.18 5.32
CA ALA A 136 -11.86 -11.60 5.60
C ALA A 136 -11.79 -12.34 6.94
N ARG A 137 -12.41 -11.78 8.00
CA ARG A 137 -12.45 -12.43 9.32
C ARG A 137 -13.10 -13.83 9.28
N GLY A 138 -14.02 -14.09 8.38
CA GLY A 138 -14.67 -15.39 8.24
C GLY A 138 -13.75 -16.50 7.69
N ARG A 139 -12.60 -16.15 7.13
CA ARG A 139 -11.60 -17.09 6.57
C ARG A 139 -10.42 -17.34 7.52
N GLU A 140 -10.36 -16.62 8.62
CA GLU A 140 -9.23 -16.65 9.55
C GLU A 140 -9.50 -17.54 10.75
N SER A 141 -8.43 -18.15 11.28
CA SER A 141 -8.50 -18.87 12.55
C SER A 141 -8.74 -17.90 13.69
N THR A 142 -9.51 -18.32 14.70
CA THR A 142 -9.77 -17.51 15.89
C THR A 142 -9.20 -18.20 17.13
N ILE A 143 -8.54 -17.42 17.99
CA ILE A 143 -8.11 -17.88 19.31
C ILE A 143 -8.96 -17.15 20.35
N ARG A 144 -9.51 -17.93 21.30
CA ARG A 144 -10.15 -17.40 22.50
C ARG A 144 -9.64 -18.11 23.73
N THR A 145 -9.28 -17.34 24.72
CA THR A 145 -8.80 -17.81 26.03
C THR A 145 -9.68 -17.25 27.15
N SER A 146 -9.45 -17.71 28.36
CA SER A 146 -10.08 -17.14 29.58
C SER A 146 -9.51 -15.77 29.98
N ASN A 147 -8.41 -15.32 29.35
CA ASN A 147 -7.79 -14.02 29.61
C ASN A 147 -8.28 -13.01 28.59
N GLU A 148 -9.10 -12.05 28.98
CA GLU A 148 -9.65 -11.02 28.12
C GLU A 148 -8.58 -10.05 27.59
N GLU A 149 -7.54 -9.74 28.37
CA GLU A 149 -6.45 -8.87 27.90
C GLU A 149 -5.67 -9.52 26.75
N PHE A 150 -5.42 -10.83 26.86
CA PHE A 150 -4.79 -11.58 25.77
C PHE A 150 -5.70 -11.63 24.52
N ASN A 151 -6.99 -11.85 24.70
CA ASN A 151 -7.93 -11.86 23.57
C ASN A 151 -7.96 -10.48 22.86
N ASN A 152 -7.97 -9.39 23.63
CA ASN A 152 -7.93 -8.03 23.09
C ASN A 152 -6.60 -7.75 22.36
N LEU A 153 -5.47 -8.24 22.88
CA LEU A 153 -4.17 -8.13 22.21
C LEU A 153 -4.18 -8.84 20.85
N VAL A 154 -4.69 -10.08 20.81
CA VAL A 154 -4.78 -10.85 19.55
C VAL A 154 -5.72 -10.17 18.55
N GLU A 155 -6.89 -9.71 18.98
CA GLU A 155 -7.83 -8.99 18.11
C GLU A 155 -7.22 -7.70 17.56
N ARG A 156 -6.44 -6.99 18.35
CA ARG A 156 -5.73 -5.79 17.93
C ARG A 156 -4.63 -6.12 16.92
N ALA A 157 -3.79 -7.12 17.20
CA ALA A 157 -2.71 -7.55 16.29
C ALA A 157 -3.26 -7.98 14.93
N VAL A 158 -4.37 -8.73 14.91
CA VAL A 158 -5.05 -9.12 13.66
C VAL A 158 -5.58 -7.89 12.91
N SER A 159 -6.14 -6.91 13.62
CA SER A 159 -6.60 -5.66 13.00
C SER A 159 -5.46 -4.86 12.41
N ASP A 160 -4.33 -4.78 13.11
CA ASP A 160 -3.14 -4.05 12.66
C ASP A 160 -2.49 -4.76 11.46
N LEU A 161 -2.42 -6.09 11.46
CA LEU A 161 -1.97 -6.87 10.30
C LEU A 161 -2.83 -6.59 9.05
N ARG A 162 -4.15 -6.59 9.20
CA ARG A 162 -5.05 -6.30 8.08
C ARG A 162 -4.88 -4.88 7.52
N MET A 163 -4.53 -3.92 8.37
CA MET A 163 -4.23 -2.56 7.92
C MET A 163 -2.96 -2.52 7.05
N LEU A 164 -2.04 -3.47 7.26
CA LEU A 164 -0.80 -3.62 6.49
C LEU A 164 -0.95 -4.51 5.25
N LEU A 165 -2.09 -5.17 5.06
CA LEU A 165 -2.32 -5.98 3.85
C LEU A 165 -2.76 -5.09 2.70
N SER A 166 -1.97 -5.09 1.64
CA SER A 166 -2.26 -4.43 0.37
C SER A 166 -2.64 -5.45 -0.71
N GLU A 167 -3.45 -5.03 -1.67
CA GLU A 167 -3.68 -5.80 -2.90
C GLU A 167 -2.67 -5.35 -3.96
N VAL A 168 -1.85 -6.28 -4.42
CA VAL A 168 -0.86 -6.08 -5.48
C VAL A 168 -1.21 -6.93 -6.70
N ASP A 169 -0.74 -6.57 -7.88
CA ASP A 169 -0.81 -7.36 -9.14
C ASP A 169 -2.13 -8.12 -9.36
N GLY A 170 -3.26 -7.39 -9.40
CA GLY A 170 -4.55 -8.02 -9.76
C GLY A 170 -5.30 -8.68 -8.59
N GLY A 171 -5.01 -8.31 -7.37
CA GLY A 171 -5.74 -8.72 -6.17
C GLY A 171 -5.00 -9.73 -5.29
N ILE A 172 -3.69 -9.89 -5.48
CA ILE A 172 -2.83 -10.69 -4.61
C ILE A 172 -2.67 -9.95 -3.28
N LEU A 173 -2.94 -10.61 -2.16
CA LEU A 173 -2.71 -10.07 -0.83
C LEU A 173 -1.23 -10.12 -0.48
N TYR A 174 -0.65 -8.98 -0.12
CA TYR A 174 0.74 -8.86 0.29
C TYR A 174 0.88 -7.98 1.53
N PRO A 175 1.63 -8.38 2.57
CA PRO A 175 1.85 -7.55 3.74
C PRO A 175 2.93 -6.49 3.47
N ASP A 176 2.57 -5.22 3.65
CA ASP A 176 3.53 -4.13 3.67
C ASP A 176 4.40 -4.21 4.93
N ALA A 177 5.67 -3.86 4.82
CA ALA A 177 6.61 -3.92 5.93
C ALA A 177 6.39 -2.81 6.97
N GLY A 178 5.74 -1.71 6.59
CA GLY A 178 5.37 -0.65 7.52
C GLY A 178 4.90 0.65 6.86
N ILE A 179 3.93 1.30 7.49
CA ILE A 179 3.36 2.56 7.07
C ILE A 179 4.03 3.72 7.81
N PRO A 180 4.37 4.84 7.15
CA PRO A 180 4.22 5.14 5.70
C PRO A 180 5.43 4.77 4.85
N TRP A 181 6.58 4.45 5.44
CA TRP A 181 7.87 4.41 4.76
C TRP A 181 8.13 3.15 3.95
N PHE A 182 7.48 2.05 4.33
CA PHE A 182 7.69 0.73 3.79
C PHE A 182 6.38 0.13 3.26
N CYS A 183 5.48 0.99 2.73
CA CYS A 183 4.25 0.60 2.03
C CYS A 183 4.57 0.12 0.62
N THR A 184 5.28 -1.00 0.54
CA THR A 184 5.66 -1.64 -0.72
C THR A 184 6.05 -3.10 -0.44
N PRO A 185 6.02 -4.00 -1.43
CA PRO A 185 6.45 -5.37 -1.23
C PRO A 185 7.93 -5.48 -0.87
N PHE A 186 8.20 -6.08 0.29
CA PHE A 186 9.53 -6.51 0.73
C PHE A 186 9.58 -8.02 0.80
N GLY A 187 10.60 -8.65 0.19
CA GLY A 187 10.73 -10.10 0.14
C GLY A 187 10.82 -10.74 1.51
N ARG A 188 11.86 -10.42 2.29
CA ARG A 188 12.07 -10.98 3.62
C ARG A 188 10.91 -10.70 4.57
N ASP A 189 10.47 -9.44 4.64
CA ASP A 189 9.41 -9.01 5.56
C ASP A 189 8.09 -9.71 5.22
N GLY A 190 7.75 -9.80 3.93
CA GLY A 190 6.58 -10.53 3.46
C GLY A 190 6.66 -12.03 3.80
N LEU A 191 7.82 -12.66 3.56
CA LEU A 191 8.04 -14.08 3.82
C LEU A 191 7.95 -14.42 5.31
N ILE A 192 8.56 -13.62 6.18
CA ILE A 192 8.51 -13.83 7.63
C ILE A 192 7.08 -13.61 8.14
N THR A 193 6.42 -12.51 7.72
CA THR A 193 5.03 -12.24 8.10
C THR A 193 4.11 -13.38 7.66
N ALA A 194 4.26 -13.85 6.41
CA ALA A 194 3.47 -14.96 5.87
C ALA A 194 3.71 -16.26 6.65
N TRP A 195 4.96 -16.54 7.05
CA TRP A 195 5.32 -17.72 7.82
C TRP A 195 4.74 -17.66 9.24
N GLU A 196 4.89 -16.54 9.92
CA GLU A 196 4.36 -16.34 11.28
C GLU A 196 2.82 -16.37 11.32
N THR A 197 2.16 -15.99 10.22
CA THR A 197 0.68 -15.97 10.11
C THR A 197 0.09 -17.19 9.43
N LEU A 198 0.90 -18.16 8.99
CA LEU A 198 0.47 -19.36 8.26
C LEU A 198 -0.57 -20.21 9.02
N TRP A 199 -0.45 -20.30 10.34
CA TRP A 199 -1.42 -21.00 11.18
C TRP A 199 -2.76 -20.29 11.27
N PHE A 200 -2.76 -18.99 11.06
CA PHE A 200 -3.90 -18.07 11.22
C PHE A 200 -4.63 -17.85 9.88
N ASN A 201 -3.89 -17.46 8.83
CA ASN A 201 -4.43 -17.18 7.50
C ASN A 201 -3.45 -17.60 6.39
N PRO A 202 -3.57 -18.83 5.85
CA PRO A 202 -2.71 -19.30 4.77
C PRO A 202 -2.80 -18.51 3.46
N ASP A 203 -3.89 -17.74 3.23
CA ASP A 203 -4.05 -16.96 2.01
C ASP A 203 -2.97 -15.88 1.88
N ILE A 204 -2.46 -15.36 3.03
CA ILE A 204 -1.32 -14.42 3.05
C ILE A 204 -0.08 -15.10 2.49
N SER A 205 0.21 -16.33 2.96
CA SER A 205 1.37 -17.10 2.48
C SER A 205 1.26 -17.44 0.99
N ARG A 206 0.06 -17.79 0.52
CA ARG A 206 -0.21 -18.02 -0.89
C ARG A 206 0.08 -16.76 -1.72
N GLY A 207 -0.43 -15.60 -1.29
CA GLY A 207 -0.21 -14.33 -1.98
C GLY A 207 1.27 -13.93 -2.03
N VAL A 208 1.99 -14.05 -0.91
CA VAL A 208 3.43 -13.75 -0.86
C VAL A 208 4.23 -14.66 -1.78
N LEU A 209 3.96 -15.97 -1.78
CA LEU A 209 4.62 -16.94 -2.66
C LEU A 209 4.34 -16.64 -4.14
N GLU A 210 3.09 -16.35 -4.49
CA GLU A 210 2.68 -16.03 -5.87
C GLU A 210 3.35 -14.76 -6.37
N TYR A 211 3.32 -13.69 -5.58
CA TYR A 211 3.93 -12.42 -5.92
C TYR A 211 5.45 -12.55 -6.11
N LEU A 212 6.14 -13.16 -5.14
CA LEU A 212 7.59 -13.30 -5.21
C LEU A 212 8.03 -14.22 -6.34
N ALA A 213 7.28 -15.29 -6.64
CA ALA A 213 7.54 -16.16 -7.78
C ALA A 213 7.40 -15.43 -9.12
N SER A 214 6.40 -14.55 -9.25
CA SER A 214 6.19 -13.75 -10.46
C SER A 214 7.33 -12.75 -10.70
N ASN A 215 7.90 -12.25 -9.60
CA ASN A 215 8.97 -11.25 -9.58
C ASN A 215 10.38 -11.83 -9.36
N GLN A 216 10.54 -13.15 -9.42
CA GLN A 216 11.84 -13.82 -9.29
C GLN A 216 12.80 -13.41 -10.43
N ALA A 217 14.06 -13.12 -10.11
CA ALA A 217 15.09 -12.74 -11.06
C ALA A 217 15.33 -13.84 -12.10
N ARG A 218 15.50 -13.45 -13.36
CA ARG A 218 15.68 -14.37 -14.49
C ARG A 218 17.03 -14.25 -15.19
N GLU A 219 17.74 -13.16 -14.92
CA GLU A 219 19.02 -12.82 -15.54
C GLU A 219 19.94 -12.16 -14.53
N VAL A 220 21.21 -12.06 -14.87
CA VAL A 220 22.19 -11.32 -14.08
C VAL A 220 22.04 -9.83 -14.39
N ALA A 221 21.75 -9.02 -13.38
CA ALA A 221 21.71 -7.57 -13.47
C ALA A 221 22.41 -6.96 -12.23
N ALA A 222 23.67 -6.60 -12.43
CA ALA A 222 24.52 -6.14 -11.33
C ALA A 222 23.97 -4.91 -10.59
N GLU A 223 23.34 -3.97 -11.31
CA GLU A 223 22.73 -2.76 -10.71
C GLU A 223 21.57 -3.07 -9.77
N GLN A 224 20.93 -4.23 -9.95
CA GLN A 224 19.81 -4.70 -9.11
C GLN A 224 20.23 -5.77 -8.11
N ASP A 225 21.50 -6.17 -8.07
CA ASP A 225 22.01 -7.37 -7.38
C ASP A 225 21.21 -8.64 -7.75
N ALA A 226 20.75 -8.71 -9.01
CA ALA A 226 19.92 -9.79 -9.51
C ALA A 226 20.77 -10.92 -10.12
N GLU A 227 20.39 -12.14 -9.79
CA GLU A 227 20.93 -13.40 -10.35
C GLU A 227 19.78 -14.36 -10.62
N PRO A 228 19.84 -15.22 -11.67
CA PRO A 228 18.76 -16.14 -11.99
C PRO A 228 18.34 -17.00 -10.78
N GLY A 229 17.07 -16.97 -10.43
CA GLY A 229 16.51 -17.71 -9.31
C GLY A 229 16.42 -16.95 -7.99
N LYS A 230 17.09 -15.82 -7.86
CA LYS A 230 17.09 -14.98 -6.65
C LYS A 230 15.72 -14.34 -6.41
N ILE A 231 15.27 -14.29 -5.18
CA ILE A 231 13.99 -13.70 -4.80
C ILE A 231 14.16 -12.21 -4.53
N LEU A 232 13.14 -11.44 -4.90
CA LEU A 232 13.05 -10.00 -4.72
C LEU A 232 13.31 -9.60 -3.26
N HIS A 233 14.14 -8.59 -3.05
CA HIS A 233 14.30 -7.96 -1.73
C HIS A 233 13.28 -6.85 -1.52
N GLU A 234 13.18 -5.92 -2.46
CA GLU A 234 12.19 -4.83 -2.40
C GLU A 234 11.81 -4.37 -3.82
N GLU A 235 10.59 -3.87 -3.95
CA GLU A 235 10.14 -3.15 -5.13
C GLU A 235 9.83 -1.70 -4.76
N ARG A 236 10.24 -0.77 -5.62
CA ARG A 236 9.95 0.65 -5.46
C ARG A 236 9.21 1.18 -6.66
N MET A 237 8.20 1.97 -6.39
CA MET A 237 7.40 2.67 -7.39
C MET A 237 7.43 4.16 -7.11
N GLY A 238 7.16 4.98 -8.11
CA GLY A 238 7.13 6.42 -7.98
C GLY A 238 7.89 7.13 -9.09
N GLU A 239 7.82 8.44 -9.09
CA GLU A 239 8.46 9.26 -10.13
C GLU A 239 9.98 9.13 -10.12
N MET A 240 10.61 9.17 -8.93
CA MET A 240 12.06 9.05 -8.80
C MET A 240 12.59 7.69 -9.28
N THR A 241 11.81 6.64 -9.06
CA THR A 241 12.12 5.31 -9.57
C THR A 241 11.99 5.24 -11.08
N ASN A 242 10.90 5.77 -11.63
CA ASN A 242 10.62 5.74 -13.07
C ASN A 242 11.62 6.58 -13.88
N THR A 243 12.19 7.63 -13.30
CA THR A 243 13.21 8.48 -13.94
C THR A 243 14.63 7.99 -13.75
N GLY A 244 14.83 6.93 -12.97
CA GLY A 244 16.16 6.39 -12.67
C GLY A 244 16.97 7.26 -11.69
N GLU A 245 16.32 8.17 -10.96
CA GLU A 245 16.94 8.92 -9.86
C GLU A 245 17.27 8.01 -8.68
N LEU A 246 16.50 6.93 -8.53
CA LEU A 246 16.83 5.79 -7.69
C LEU A 246 17.47 4.69 -8.54
N PRO A 247 18.47 3.97 -8.03
CA PRO A 247 19.26 3.05 -8.82
C PRO A 247 18.45 1.84 -9.32
N PHE A 248 17.30 1.53 -8.71
CA PHE A 248 16.52 0.33 -9.04
C PHE A 248 15.03 0.50 -8.72
N SER A 249 14.17 -0.05 -9.58
CA SER A 249 12.75 -0.28 -9.28
C SER A 249 12.54 -1.59 -8.55
N LYS A 250 13.32 -2.64 -8.93
CA LYS A 250 13.39 -3.93 -8.26
C LYS A 250 14.82 -4.16 -7.79
N TYR A 251 14.95 -4.61 -6.56
CA TYR A 251 16.23 -4.89 -5.93
C TYR A 251 16.26 -6.29 -5.31
N TYR A 252 17.35 -7.01 -5.52
CA TYR A 252 17.50 -8.40 -5.10
C TYR A 252 18.63 -8.59 -4.09
N GLY A 253 19.18 -7.53 -3.55
CA GLY A 253 20.32 -7.56 -2.62
C GLY A 253 19.95 -8.06 -1.23
N SER A 254 19.56 -9.34 -1.14
CA SER A 254 19.35 -10.04 0.12
C SER A 254 19.78 -11.50 -0.02
N ALA A 255 20.42 -12.03 1.02
CA ALA A 255 20.85 -13.42 1.06
C ALA A 255 19.74 -14.36 1.56
N ASP A 256 18.84 -13.85 2.37
CA ASP A 256 17.86 -14.62 3.14
C ASP A 256 16.50 -14.81 2.45
N ALA A 257 16.09 -13.90 1.58
CA ALA A 257 14.77 -13.98 0.93
C ALA A 257 14.59 -15.27 0.11
N THR A 258 15.63 -15.71 -0.60
CA THR A 258 15.56 -16.91 -1.46
C THR A 258 15.43 -18.20 -0.66
N PRO A 259 16.25 -18.48 0.38
CA PRO A 259 16.01 -19.62 1.27
C PRO A 259 14.67 -19.58 1.97
N LEU A 260 14.26 -18.41 2.49
CA LEU A 260 12.95 -18.24 3.15
C LEU A 260 11.78 -18.54 2.24
N PHE A 261 11.87 -18.20 0.95
CA PHE A 261 10.85 -18.54 -0.04
C PHE A 261 10.66 -20.06 -0.17
N VAL A 262 11.76 -20.81 -0.22
CA VAL A 262 11.71 -22.28 -0.31
C VAL A 262 11.12 -22.88 0.97
N ILE A 263 11.52 -22.37 2.14
CA ILE A 263 11.00 -22.80 3.44
C ILE A 263 9.49 -22.55 3.52
N LEU A 264 9.05 -21.33 3.21
CA LEU A 264 7.63 -20.99 3.25
C LEU A 264 6.80 -21.84 2.30
N ALA A 265 7.30 -22.16 1.09
CA ALA A 265 6.60 -23.03 0.16
C ALA A 265 6.41 -24.44 0.72
N GLY A 266 7.43 -25.00 1.40
CA GLY A 266 7.37 -26.29 2.08
C GLY A 266 6.36 -26.28 3.24
N ASP A 267 6.42 -25.28 4.10
CA ASP A 267 5.53 -25.17 5.26
C ASP A 267 4.08 -24.86 4.85
N TYR A 268 3.89 -24.08 3.78
CA TYR A 268 2.57 -23.88 3.19
C TYR A 268 1.95 -25.19 2.71
N LEU A 269 2.71 -26.03 1.99
CA LEU A 269 2.24 -27.35 1.56
C LEU A 269 1.87 -28.23 2.76
N LEU A 270 2.73 -28.28 3.76
CA LEU A 270 2.49 -29.07 4.99
C LEU A 270 1.24 -28.61 5.74
N ARG A 271 1.01 -27.30 5.77
CA ARG A 271 -0.14 -26.69 6.48
C ARG A 271 -1.46 -26.87 5.76
N THR A 272 -1.45 -26.74 4.40
CA THR A 272 -2.67 -26.65 3.59
C THR A 272 -2.99 -27.91 2.82
N GLY A 273 -1.99 -28.70 2.43
CA GLY A 273 -2.11 -29.80 1.48
C GLY A 273 -2.39 -29.35 0.04
N ASP A 274 -2.22 -28.06 -0.29
CA ASP A 274 -2.47 -27.49 -1.61
C ASP A 274 -1.37 -27.87 -2.61
N THR A 275 -1.40 -29.12 -3.05
CA THR A 275 -0.43 -29.68 -4.01
C THR A 275 -0.53 -29.01 -5.38
N GLU A 276 -1.72 -28.61 -5.82
CA GLU A 276 -1.93 -27.98 -7.12
C GLU A 276 -1.18 -26.64 -7.20
N PHE A 277 -1.28 -25.82 -6.16
CA PHE A 277 -0.55 -24.55 -6.10
C PHE A 277 0.97 -24.77 -6.08
N ILE A 278 1.45 -25.73 -5.28
CA ILE A 278 2.89 -25.99 -5.21
C ILE A 278 3.43 -26.61 -6.51
N GLU A 279 2.68 -27.45 -7.20
CA GLU A 279 3.05 -27.95 -8.54
C GLU A 279 3.19 -26.80 -9.56
N MET A 280 2.26 -25.84 -9.54
CA MET A 280 2.34 -24.63 -10.36
C MET A 280 3.58 -23.79 -10.01
N LEU A 281 3.91 -23.68 -8.72
CA LEU A 281 5.03 -22.89 -8.23
C LEU A 281 6.39 -23.62 -8.39
N TRP A 282 6.39 -24.93 -8.60
CA TRP A 282 7.57 -25.79 -8.59
C TRP A 282 8.72 -25.34 -9.48
N PRO A 283 8.50 -24.84 -10.71
CA PRO A 283 9.59 -24.31 -11.54
C PRO A 283 10.36 -23.18 -10.83
N ARG A 284 9.66 -22.30 -10.10
CA ARG A 284 10.26 -21.18 -9.35
C ARG A 284 11.01 -21.64 -8.11
N ILE A 285 10.47 -22.62 -7.40
CA ILE A 285 11.15 -23.26 -6.27
C ILE A 285 12.47 -23.89 -6.74
N ARG A 286 12.46 -24.59 -7.89
CA ARG A 286 13.68 -25.16 -8.46
C ARG A 286 14.71 -24.10 -8.84
N GLU A 287 14.30 -23.00 -9.45
CA GLU A 287 15.19 -21.89 -9.78
C GLU A 287 15.82 -21.29 -8.51
N ALA A 288 15.03 -21.14 -7.43
CA ALA A 288 15.54 -20.69 -6.13
C ALA A 288 16.57 -21.66 -5.52
N LEU A 289 16.33 -22.97 -5.59
CA LEU A 289 17.28 -23.99 -5.14
C LEU A 289 18.56 -23.96 -5.97
N VAL A 290 18.46 -23.81 -7.30
CA VAL A 290 19.64 -23.65 -8.17
C VAL A 290 20.44 -22.41 -7.80
N TRP A 291 19.78 -21.29 -7.48
CA TRP A 291 20.46 -20.08 -7.01
C TRP A 291 21.24 -20.34 -5.72
N ILE A 292 20.62 -21.02 -4.75
CA ILE A 292 21.26 -21.40 -3.47
C ILE A 292 22.52 -22.24 -3.72
N ASP A 293 22.44 -23.23 -4.64
CA ASP A 293 23.54 -24.16 -4.88
C ASP A 293 24.66 -23.58 -5.77
N THR A 294 24.39 -22.51 -6.57
CA THR A 294 25.34 -22.05 -7.59
C THR A 294 25.85 -20.64 -7.40
N TYR A 295 25.05 -19.75 -6.84
CA TYR A 295 25.39 -18.32 -6.69
C TYR A 295 25.61 -17.92 -5.24
N ALA A 296 24.92 -18.56 -4.32
CA ALA A 296 24.88 -18.13 -2.93
C ALA A 296 26.02 -18.71 -2.07
N ASP A 297 26.79 -19.65 -2.60
CA ASP A 297 27.94 -20.29 -1.92
C ASP A 297 29.16 -20.25 -2.85
N PRO A 298 29.79 -19.07 -3.03
CA PRO A 298 30.92 -18.91 -3.97
C PRO A 298 32.21 -19.56 -3.50
N ASP A 299 32.41 -19.82 -2.22
CA ASP A 299 33.60 -20.48 -1.67
C ASP A 299 33.41 -21.98 -1.39
N GLY A 300 32.17 -22.49 -1.49
CA GLY A 300 31.84 -23.91 -1.39
C GLY A 300 31.82 -24.44 0.05
N ASP A 301 31.61 -23.59 1.05
CA ASP A 301 31.60 -23.98 2.45
C ASP A 301 30.23 -24.49 2.96
N GLY A 302 29.19 -24.38 2.12
CA GLY A 302 27.83 -24.85 2.41
C GLY A 302 26.94 -23.81 3.10
N PHE A 303 27.39 -22.55 3.23
CA PHE A 303 26.59 -21.46 3.75
C PHE A 303 26.23 -20.45 2.65
N VAL A 304 25.05 -19.85 2.80
CA VAL A 304 24.60 -18.77 1.90
C VAL A 304 25.30 -17.47 2.28
N GLU A 305 25.99 -16.87 1.32
CA GLU A 305 26.74 -15.64 1.50
C GLU A 305 26.01 -14.43 0.91
N TYR A 306 26.34 -13.28 1.45
CA TYR A 306 25.92 -12.00 0.89
C TYR A 306 27.04 -11.42 0.02
N ALA A 307 26.76 -11.24 -1.26
CA ALA A 307 27.63 -10.53 -2.20
C ALA A 307 26.85 -9.36 -2.83
N CYS A 308 27.39 -8.15 -2.76
CA CYS A 308 26.83 -6.98 -3.42
C CYS A 308 27.56 -6.77 -4.74
N MET A 309 26.83 -6.77 -5.84
CA MET A 309 27.37 -6.48 -7.19
C MET A 309 27.14 -5.02 -7.58
N SER A 310 26.15 -4.37 -6.96
CA SER A 310 25.83 -2.98 -7.23
C SER A 310 26.89 -2.03 -6.64
N ALA A 311 27.11 -0.90 -7.30
CA ALA A 311 28.07 0.12 -6.84
C ALA A 311 27.50 1.09 -5.79
N HIS A 312 26.34 0.78 -5.25
CA HIS A 312 25.55 1.65 -4.36
C HIS A 312 25.48 1.14 -2.94
#